data_ae62558f2a57d9f30811e5f340d15106
#
_entry.id   ae62558f2a57d9f30811e5f340d15106
#
_cell.length_a   1.000
_cell.length_b   1.000
_cell.length_c   1.000
_cell.angle_alpha   90.00
_cell.angle_beta   90.00
_cell.angle_gamma   90.00
#
_symmetry.space_group_name_H-M   'P 1'
#
loop_
_entity.id
_entity.type
_entity.pdbx_description
1 polymer ?
#
loop_
_entity_poly.entity_id
_entity_poly.type
_entity_poly.pdbx_seq_one_letter_code
_entity_poly.pdbx_strand_id
1 'polypeptide(L)'
;YKYKNANYGIGKIKRHWSFSPRTSLILSNNARPSTSIYFDIKGSKSDGYPLPWINRWSLEGFNSFLSNTNNPKNAMLMGLRMVIQPINNFKFELIKTSQWGGVGYASDLSALQASLLGNTNENRNKNINQMAGFGLSYKTIINKLPIRLYSQSIGEDEVGYLPNCYMHIIGSEIGELSSKFISKFGLEYVDTRIDLSSNGNCGPGTSYNNNTYKYTNYDRSLGAAIDGDSKLIMLRGSTALSKNMNINYSIGKVIINNYNNPRHRLSNAREKGLLSTLATTWDLNSLKLNGKITYQNFGLNESTKGLGLTFSAKYTF
;
A
#
# COMPACT_ATOMS: atom_id res chain seq x y z
N TYR A 1 12.92 13.37 -15.98
CA TYR A 1 14.36 13.61 -16.11
C TYR A 1 15.12 12.65 -15.20
N LYS A 2 16.21 12.10 -15.68
CA LYS A 2 17.11 11.20 -14.94
C LYS A 2 18.51 11.81 -14.90
N TYR A 3 19.05 12.00 -13.71
CA TYR A 3 20.43 12.45 -13.52
C TYR A 3 21.13 11.53 -12.53
N LYS A 4 22.15 10.79 -13.00
CA LYS A 4 22.85 9.77 -12.19
C LYS A 4 21.83 8.83 -11.51
N ASN A 5 21.78 8.86 -10.18
CA ASN A 5 20.94 8.00 -9.32
C ASN A 5 19.61 8.66 -8.92
N ALA A 6 19.26 9.81 -9.51
CA ALA A 6 18.06 10.56 -9.23
C ALA A 6 17.13 10.60 -10.45
N ASN A 7 15.85 10.31 -10.23
CA ASN A 7 14.77 10.53 -11.18
C ASN A 7 13.82 11.57 -10.59
N TYR A 8 13.37 12.52 -11.39
CA TYR A 8 12.36 13.48 -11.00
C TYR A 8 11.48 13.85 -12.19
N GLY A 9 10.25 14.19 -11.92
CA GLY A 9 9.32 14.52 -12.98
C GLY A 9 7.92 14.78 -12.52
N ILE A 10 7.04 14.92 -13.51
CA ILE A 10 5.59 15.11 -13.32
C ILE A 10 4.87 13.99 -14.06
N GLY A 11 3.89 13.36 -13.42
CA GLY A 11 3.11 12.32 -14.06
C GLY A 11 2.18 11.55 -13.12
N LYS A 12 1.39 10.64 -13.70
CA LYS A 12 0.53 9.72 -12.96
C LYS A 12 1.29 8.41 -12.70
N ILE A 13 1.89 8.28 -11.53
CA ILE A 13 2.72 7.13 -11.16
C ILE A 13 1.99 6.26 -10.16
N LYS A 14 1.88 4.98 -10.47
CA LYS A 14 1.42 3.96 -9.51
C LYS A 14 2.47 3.79 -8.41
N ARG A 15 2.04 3.85 -7.16
CA ARG A 15 2.90 3.66 -6.00
C ARG A 15 2.36 2.53 -5.14
N HIS A 16 3.25 1.62 -4.76
CA HIS A 16 2.96 0.55 -3.82
C HIS A 16 4.06 0.56 -2.76
N TRP A 17 3.79 1.20 -1.63
CA TRP A 17 4.77 1.41 -0.58
C TRP A 17 4.59 0.39 0.53
N SER A 18 5.11 -0.79 0.30
CA SER A 18 5.16 -1.90 1.23
C SER A 18 6.15 -2.95 0.74
N PHE A 19 6.66 -3.76 1.64
CA PHE A 19 7.37 -5.00 1.30
C PHE A 19 6.41 -6.15 0.99
N SER A 20 5.15 -6.07 1.36
CA SER A 20 4.13 -6.98 0.84
C SER A 20 3.99 -6.80 -0.68
N PRO A 21 3.89 -7.87 -1.45
CA PRO A 21 3.74 -7.75 -2.91
C PRO A 21 2.32 -7.41 -3.36
N ARG A 22 1.34 -7.41 -2.46
CA ARG A 22 -0.08 -7.16 -2.80
C ARG A 22 -0.73 -6.05 -1.99
N THR A 23 -0.45 -5.98 -0.71
CA THR A 23 -1.12 -5.06 0.20
C THR A 23 -0.15 -3.98 0.67
N SER A 24 -0.62 -2.76 0.75
CA SER A 24 0.03 -1.68 1.46
C SER A 24 -1.00 -0.97 2.31
N LEU A 25 -0.63 -0.66 3.55
CA LEU A 25 -1.50 0.07 4.47
C LEU A 25 -1.53 1.57 4.19
N ILE A 26 -0.56 2.08 3.45
CA ILE A 26 -0.42 3.53 3.25
C ILE A 26 -0.60 3.94 1.78
N LEU A 27 0.11 3.36 0.84
CA LEU A 27 -0.07 3.61 -0.59
C LEU A 27 -0.07 2.29 -1.35
N SER A 28 -1.21 1.94 -1.91
CA SER A 28 -1.42 0.73 -2.72
C SER A 28 -1.84 1.08 -4.15
N ASN A 29 -1.95 0.05 -4.98
CA ASN A 29 -2.51 0.18 -6.33
C ASN A 29 -4.05 0.09 -6.36
N ASN A 30 -4.73 0.20 -5.22
CA ASN A 30 -6.18 0.13 -5.14
C ASN A 30 -6.86 1.38 -5.71
N ALA A 31 -6.37 2.57 -5.34
CA ALA A 31 -6.84 3.82 -5.91
C ALA A 31 -6.13 4.13 -7.24
N ARG A 32 -6.81 4.91 -8.10
CA ARG A 32 -6.21 5.42 -9.33
C ARG A 32 -5.07 6.37 -9.00
N PRO A 33 -3.95 6.34 -9.75
CA PRO A 33 -2.85 7.27 -9.52
C PRO A 33 -3.28 8.71 -9.85
N SER A 34 -2.91 9.64 -8.98
CA SER A 34 -3.06 11.07 -9.17
C SER A 34 -1.84 11.67 -9.89
N THR A 35 -2.04 12.82 -10.55
CA THR A 35 -0.91 13.59 -11.11
C THR A 35 -0.05 14.12 -9.97
N SER A 36 1.23 13.85 -10.04
CA SER A 36 2.19 14.21 -8.99
C SER A 36 3.48 14.77 -9.57
N ILE A 37 4.08 15.71 -8.84
CA ILE A 37 5.49 16.03 -8.94
C ILE A 37 6.22 15.04 -8.02
N TYR A 38 7.30 14.45 -8.46
CA TYR A 38 7.98 13.40 -7.71
C TYR A 38 9.50 13.42 -7.89
N PHE A 39 10.17 12.81 -6.94
CA PHE A 39 11.57 12.42 -7.04
C PHE A 39 11.79 11.00 -6.48
N ASP A 40 12.81 10.33 -6.99
CA ASP A 40 13.31 9.02 -6.54
C ASP A 40 14.83 9.05 -6.62
N ILE A 41 15.51 8.95 -5.48
CA ILE A 41 16.96 8.98 -5.36
C ILE A 41 17.40 7.64 -4.77
N LYS A 42 18.44 7.04 -5.35
CA LYS A 42 19.01 5.77 -4.91
C LYS A 42 20.49 5.90 -4.69
N GLY A 43 21.00 5.16 -3.73
CA GLY A 43 22.43 5.09 -3.47
C GLY A 43 22.84 3.72 -3.00
N SER A 44 24.14 3.45 -3.15
CA SER A 44 24.77 2.22 -2.70
C SER A 44 26.14 2.51 -2.09
N LYS A 45 26.66 1.56 -1.33
CA LYS A 45 28.01 1.64 -0.75
C LYS A 45 29.08 1.88 -1.82
N SER A 46 28.91 1.32 -3.02
CA SER A 46 29.84 1.50 -4.15
C SER A 46 29.85 2.91 -4.74
N ASP A 47 28.84 3.73 -4.46
CA ASP A 47 28.71 5.08 -5.01
C ASP A 47 29.43 6.15 -4.16
N GLY A 48 30.16 5.74 -3.10
CA GLY A 48 30.93 6.63 -2.22
C GLY A 48 30.09 7.58 -1.35
N TYR A 49 28.82 7.27 -1.17
CA TYR A 49 27.90 8.10 -0.37
C TYR A 49 28.09 7.97 1.14
N PRO A 50 27.59 8.94 1.95
CA PRO A 50 28.07 9.23 3.31
C PRO A 50 27.77 8.16 4.37
N LEU A 51 27.18 7.02 4.00
CA LEU A 51 26.83 5.95 4.94
C LEU A 51 27.53 4.64 4.58
N PRO A 52 28.81 4.48 4.93
CA PRO A 52 29.64 3.35 4.50
C PRO A 52 29.19 1.99 5.04
N TRP A 53 28.29 1.97 6.03
CA TRP A 53 27.71 0.78 6.63
C TRP A 53 26.35 0.36 6.02
N ILE A 54 25.82 1.15 5.07
CA ILE A 54 24.55 0.84 4.37
C ILE A 54 24.87 0.33 2.96
N ASN A 55 24.47 -0.91 2.66
CA ASN A 55 24.68 -1.49 1.34
C ASN A 55 23.90 -0.76 0.24
N ARG A 56 22.63 -0.43 0.50
CA ARG A 56 21.76 0.29 -0.44
C ARG A 56 20.73 1.12 0.32
N TRP A 57 20.34 2.23 -0.28
CA TRP A 57 19.22 3.03 0.21
C TRP A 57 18.44 3.65 -0.95
N SER A 58 17.22 4.03 -0.71
CA SER A 58 16.43 4.87 -1.61
C SER A 58 15.59 5.86 -0.83
N LEU A 59 15.37 7.02 -1.42
CA LEU A 59 14.49 8.07 -0.92
C LEU A 59 13.52 8.44 -2.04
N GLU A 60 12.25 8.23 -1.83
CA GLU A 60 11.15 8.58 -2.73
C GLU A 60 10.29 9.67 -2.10
N GLY A 61 9.93 10.69 -2.88
CA GLY A 61 9.01 11.71 -2.42
C GLY A 61 8.10 12.20 -3.55
N PHE A 62 6.91 12.67 -3.19
CA PHE A 62 5.98 13.26 -4.14
C PHE A 62 5.01 14.22 -3.46
N ASN A 63 4.46 15.12 -4.26
CA ASN A 63 3.23 15.85 -3.95
C ASN A 63 2.26 15.70 -5.12
N SER A 64 1.00 15.36 -4.84
CA SER A 64 0.00 15.07 -5.85
C SER A 64 -1.33 15.76 -5.56
N PHE A 65 -2.11 16.00 -6.61
CA PHE A 65 -3.47 16.54 -6.53
C PHE A 65 -4.46 15.38 -6.53
N LEU A 66 -5.27 15.27 -5.48
CA LEU A 66 -6.33 14.28 -5.39
C LEU A 66 -7.52 14.68 -6.27
N SER A 67 -8.40 13.72 -6.54
CA SER A 67 -9.59 13.96 -7.37
C SER A 67 -10.55 14.97 -6.73
N ASN A 68 -11.33 15.65 -7.56
CA ASN A 68 -12.35 16.60 -7.10
C ASN A 68 -13.55 15.94 -6.39
N THR A 69 -13.65 14.61 -6.43
CA THR A 69 -14.63 13.84 -5.64
C THR A 69 -14.24 13.77 -4.15
N ASN A 70 -12.99 14.08 -3.83
CA ASN A 70 -12.53 14.13 -2.44
C ASN A 70 -13.12 15.35 -1.71
N ASN A 71 -13.28 15.23 -0.41
CA ASN A 71 -13.59 16.34 0.47
C ASN A 71 -12.40 16.56 1.43
N PRO A 72 -11.79 17.76 1.47
CA PRO A 72 -12.08 18.94 0.63
C PRO A 72 -11.68 18.75 -0.84
N LYS A 73 -12.35 19.46 -1.75
CA LYS A 73 -11.98 19.50 -3.18
C LYS A 73 -10.58 20.06 -3.35
N ASN A 74 -9.84 19.55 -4.35
CA ASN A 74 -8.46 19.96 -4.63
C ASN A 74 -7.49 19.72 -3.47
N ALA A 75 -7.80 18.78 -2.56
CA ALA A 75 -6.86 18.34 -1.55
C ALA A 75 -5.59 17.79 -2.21
N MET A 76 -4.47 17.94 -1.54
CA MET A 76 -3.18 17.42 -1.96
C MET A 76 -2.79 16.25 -1.08
N LEU A 77 -2.00 15.34 -1.65
CA LEU A 77 -1.36 14.23 -0.95
C LEU A 77 0.14 14.32 -1.16
N MET A 78 0.86 14.52 -0.09
CA MET A 78 2.31 14.42 -0.06
C MET A 78 2.72 13.05 0.50
N GLY A 79 3.83 12.51 0.03
CA GLY A 79 4.39 11.29 0.58
C GLY A 79 5.91 11.30 0.56
N LEU A 80 6.51 10.67 1.57
CA LEU A 80 7.94 10.44 1.69
C LEU A 80 8.17 8.99 2.15
N ARG A 81 9.06 8.29 1.46
CA ARG A 81 9.49 6.93 1.80
C ARG A 81 11.00 6.81 1.73
N MET A 82 11.59 6.31 2.79
CA MET A 82 13.00 5.94 2.86
C MET A 82 13.13 4.44 3.02
N VAL A 83 13.89 3.79 2.17
CA VAL A 83 14.24 2.37 2.31
C VAL A 83 15.73 2.25 2.55
N ILE A 84 16.11 1.51 3.57
CA ILE A 84 17.49 1.24 3.96
C ILE A 84 17.70 -0.27 3.90
N GLN A 85 18.77 -0.68 3.25
CA GLN A 85 19.23 -2.08 3.20
C GLN A 85 20.65 -2.15 3.78
N PRO A 86 20.79 -2.30 5.12
CA PRO A 86 22.11 -2.35 5.75
C PRO A 86 22.92 -3.56 5.27
N ILE A 87 22.28 -4.71 5.15
CA ILE A 87 22.84 -5.97 4.68
C ILE A 87 21.96 -6.57 3.60
N ASN A 88 22.49 -7.51 2.80
CA ASN A 88 21.80 -8.01 1.60
C ASN A 88 20.45 -8.67 1.86
N ASN A 89 20.26 -9.23 3.04
CA ASN A 89 19.07 -9.98 3.40
C ASN A 89 18.06 -9.22 4.27
N PHE A 90 18.37 -8.00 4.73
CA PHE A 90 17.50 -7.20 5.57
C PHE A 90 17.21 -5.83 4.96
N LYS A 91 15.94 -5.44 4.96
CA LYS A 91 15.46 -4.12 4.56
C LYS A 91 14.56 -3.54 5.63
N PHE A 92 14.70 -2.24 5.82
CA PHE A 92 13.87 -1.41 6.67
C PHE A 92 13.31 -0.25 5.86
N GLU A 93 12.05 0.10 6.06
CA GLU A 93 11.45 1.29 5.44
C GLU A 93 10.81 2.20 6.50
N LEU A 94 10.93 3.49 6.28
CA LEU A 94 10.18 4.54 6.95
C LEU A 94 9.29 5.21 5.93
N ILE A 95 8.03 5.43 6.28
CA ILE A 95 7.03 5.94 5.35
C ILE A 95 6.17 6.97 6.07
N LYS A 96 5.89 8.07 5.35
CA LYS A 96 4.94 9.09 5.79
C LYS A 96 4.11 9.55 4.61
N THR A 97 2.82 9.82 4.84
CA THR A 97 1.95 10.56 3.94
C THR A 97 1.19 11.62 4.70
N SER A 98 0.85 12.72 4.01
CA SER A 98 0.03 13.79 4.56
C SER A 98 -0.97 14.26 3.52
N GLN A 99 -2.24 14.32 3.88
CA GLN A 99 -3.26 15.03 3.11
C GLN A 99 -3.37 16.46 3.65
N TRP A 100 -3.35 17.43 2.78
CA TRP A 100 -3.30 18.84 3.15
C TRP A 100 -3.92 19.72 2.08
N GLY A 101 -4.20 20.99 2.41
CA GLY A 101 -4.73 21.95 1.46
C GLY A 101 -6.15 21.63 0.97
N GLY A 102 -6.52 22.18 -0.15
CA GLY A 102 -7.85 22.07 -0.74
C GLY A 102 -8.74 23.26 -0.41
N VAL A 103 -9.96 23.25 -0.97
CA VAL A 103 -10.91 24.36 -0.83
C VAL A 103 -11.27 24.58 0.63
N GLY A 104 -11.03 25.79 1.14
CA GLY A 104 -11.28 26.17 2.53
C GLY A 104 -10.13 25.91 3.50
N TYR A 105 -9.00 25.35 3.02
CA TYR A 105 -7.84 25.01 3.84
C TYR A 105 -6.55 25.63 3.29
N ALA A 106 -5.58 25.88 4.18
CA ALA A 106 -4.31 26.46 3.79
C ALA A 106 -3.56 25.59 2.78
N SER A 107 -3.19 26.19 1.66
CA SER A 107 -2.48 25.53 0.54
C SER A 107 -1.17 26.26 0.19
N ASP A 108 -0.63 27.02 1.14
CA ASP A 108 0.59 27.78 1.01
C ASP A 108 1.84 26.96 1.38
N LEU A 109 3.01 27.56 1.22
CA LEU A 109 4.29 26.91 1.53
C LEU A 109 4.41 26.55 3.02
N SER A 110 3.81 27.32 3.91
CA SER A 110 3.76 27.06 5.36
C SER A 110 2.97 25.79 5.66
N ALA A 111 1.83 25.57 5.01
CA ALA A 111 1.04 24.35 5.15
C ALA A 111 1.79 23.11 4.59
N LEU A 112 2.50 23.26 3.45
CA LEU A 112 3.37 22.21 2.92
C LEU A 112 4.49 21.86 3.91
N GLN A 113 5.14 22.86 4.49
CA GLN A 113 6.20 22.66 5.48
C GLN A 113 5.68 21.97 6.74
N ALA A 114 4.52 22.37 7.25
CA ALA A 114 3.87 21.73 8.38
C ALA A 114 3.53 20.26 8.10
N SER A 115 3.00 19.98 6.89
CA SER A 115 2.71 18.63 6.42
C SER A 115 3.96 17.74 6.33
N LEU A 116 5.10 18.33 5.92
CA LEU A 116 6.38 17.63 5.85
C LEU A 116 6.96 17.34 7.25
N LEU A 117 6.96 18.33 8.15
CA LEU A 117 7.59 18.24 9.46
C LEU A 117 6.73 17.56 10.52
N GLY A 118 5.41 17.40 10.30
CA GLY A 118 4.49 16.83 11.28
C GLY A 118 3.95 17.85 12.29
N ASN A 119 4.13 19.15 12.06
CA ASN A 119 3.63 20.17 12.96
C ASN A 119 2.15 20.47 12.67
N THR A 120 1.26 19.59 13.16
CA THR A 120 -0.20 19.67 12.95
C THR A 120 -0.95 20.33 14.08
N ASN A 121 -0.27 20.61 15.21
CA ASN A 121 -0.89 21.11 16.41
C ASN A 121 -1.09 22.65 16.44
N GLU A 122 -0.49 23.37 15.49
CA GLU A 122 -0.70 24.82 15.36
C GLU A 122 -2.06 25.14 14.71
N ASN A 123 -2.71 26.24 15.15
CA ASN A 123 -4.08 26.59 14.75
C ASN A 123 -4.32 26.66 13.23
N ARG A 124 -3.32 27.02 12.42
CA ARG A 124 -3.40 27.05 10.95
C ARG A 124 -3.31 25.64 10.31
N ASN A 125 -2.77 24.68 11.02
CA ASN A 125 -2.39 23.36 10.49
C ASN A 125 -3.22 22.21 11.09
N LYS A 126 -4.25 22.50 11.89
CA LYS A 126 -5.12 21.49 12.52
C LYS A 126 -5.86 20.57 11.54
N ASN A 127 -5.83 20.91 10.26
CA ASN A 127 -6.55 20.18 9.21
C ASN A 127 -5.61 19.44 8.27
N ILE A 128 -4.51 18.91 8.78
CA ILE A 128 -3.62 18.00 8.05
C ILE A 128 -3.90 16.58 8.53
N ASN A 129 -4.18 15.66 7.62
CA ASN A 129 -4.30 14.24 7.95
C ASN A 129 -2.98 13.54 7.66
N GLN A 130 -2.37 12.92 8.66
CA GLN A 130 -1.07 12.26 8.53
C GLN A 130 -1.18 10.78 8.85
N MET A 131 -0.44 10.00 8.09
CA MET A 131 -0.17 8.60 8.37
C MET A 131 1.33 8.37 8.26
N ALA A 132 1.88 7.65 9.22
CA ALA A 132 3.30 7.32 9.22
C ALA A 132 3.56 5.93 9.81
N GLY A 133 4.69 5.35 9.47
CA GLY A 133 5.07 4.06 10.04
C GLY A 133 6.30 3.47 9.38
N PHE A 134 6.44 2.18 9.56
CA PHE A 134 7.63 1.45 9.15
C PHE A 134 7.29 0.07 8.60
N GLY A 135 8.24 -0.51 7.87
CA GLY A 135 8.17 -1.87 7.39
C GLY A 135 9.52 -2.58 7.48
N LEU A 136 9.46 -3.88 7.56
CA LEU A 136 10.61 -4.77 7.64
C LEU A 136 10.52 -5.84 6.57
N SER A 137 11.65 -6.25 6.02
CA SER A 137 11.75 -7.44 5.17
C SER A 137 13.06 -8.15 5.43
N TYR A 138 12.96 -9.44 5.74
CA TYR A 138 14.10 -10.32 5.97
C TYR A 138 14.04 -11.51 5.02
N LYS A 139 15.17 -11.84 4.40
CA LYS A 139 15.32 -13.00 3.52
C LYS A 139 16.32 -13.96 4.09
N THR A 140 16.03 -15.24 4.00
CA THR A 140 16.96 -16.31 4.41
C THR A 140 16.77 -17.55 3.54
N ILE A 141 17.67 -18.50 3.67
CA ILE A 141 17.57 -19.81 3.03
C ILE A 141 17.59 -20.86 4.14
N ILE A 142 16.55 -21.67 4.24
CA ILE A 142 16.44 -22.79 5.18
C ILE A 142 16.24 -24.06 4.36
N ASN A 143 17.14 -25.04 4.53
CA ASN A 143 17.09 -26.31 3.77
C ASN A 143 16.94 -26.12 2.25
N LYS A 144 17.72 -25.21 1.68
CA LYS A 144 17.70 -24.82 0.25
C LYS A 144 16.43 -24.08 -0.20
N LEU A 145 15.46 -23.85 0.68
CA LEU A 145 14.25 -23.09 0.37
C LEU A 145 14.49 -21.61 0.69
N PRO A 146 14.35 -20.71 -0.28
CA PRO A 146 14.39 -19.27 -0.04
C PRO A 146 13.10 -18.83 0.66
N ILE A 147 13.26 -18.23 1.84
CA ILE A 147 12.16 -17.72 2.66
C ILE A 147 12.32 -16.21 2.78
N ARG A 148 11.20 -15.50 2.66
CA ARG A 148 11.12 -14.07 2.96
C ARG A 148 10.02 -13.81 3.98
N LEU A 149 10.36 -13.10 5.04
CA LEU A 149 9.42 -12.57 6.02
C LEU A 149 9.29 -11.05 5.78
N TYR A 150 8.11 -10.51 6.00
CA TYR A 150 7.88 -9.07 5.91
C TYR A 150 6.77 -8.61 6.84
N SER A 151 6.85 -7.34 7.21
CA SER A 151 5.81 -6.66 7.98
C SER A 151 5.71 -5.20 7.57
N GLN A 152 4.56 -4.59 7.87
CA GLN A 152 4.34 -3.16 7.81
C GLN A 152 3.42 -2.76 8.96
N SER A 153 3.75 -1.66 9.64
CA SER A 153 2.94 -1.05 10.69
C SER A 153 2.79 0.42 10.40
N ILE A 154 1.54 0.87 10.23
CA ILE A 154 1.20 2.25 9.88
C ILE A 154 0.22 2.79 10.92
N GLY A 155 0.56 3.92 11.53
CA GLY A 155 -0.30 4.65 12.45
C GLY A 155 -1.08 5.74 11.75
N GLU A 156 -2.34 5.93 12.19
CA GLU A 156 -3.29 6.93 11.70
C GLU A 156 -3.18 8.26 12.43
N ASP A 157 -2.61 8.26 13.61
CA ASP A 157 -2.51 9.42 14.48
C ASP A 157 -1.11 9.49 15.10
N GLU A 158 -0.80 10.57 15.75
CA GLU A 158 0.47 10.77 16.44
C GLU A 158 0.27 11.10 17.92
N VAL A 159 1.13 10.53 18.76
CA VAL A 159 1.28 10.92 20.16
C VAL A 159 2.71 11.42 20.37
N GLY A 160 2.85 12.71 20.64
CA GLY A 160 4.15 13.39 20.57
C GLY A 160 4.61 13.46 19.10
N TYR A 161 5.71 12.83 18.76
CA TYR A 161 6.24 12.76 17.39
C TYR A 161 6.23 11.33 16.83
N LEU A 162 5.58 10.38 17.51
CA LEU A 162 5.54 8.98 17.11
C LEU A 162 4.15 8.60 16.60
N PRO A 163 4.08 7.79 15.54
CA PRO A 163 2.80 7.26 15.09
C PRO A 163 2.10 6.45 16.18
N ASN A 164 0.79 6.53 16.20
CA ASN A 164 -0.09 5.79 17.09
C ASN A 164 -1.27 5.20 16.29
N CYS A 165 -2.16 4.43 16.93
CA CYS A 165 -3.33 3.84 16.28
C CYS A 165 -2.93 2.96 15.08
N TYR A 166 -2.14 1.93 15.33
CA TYR A 166 -1.50 1.15 14.28
C TYR A 166 -2.42 0.13 13.60
N MET A 167 -2.31 0.10 12.28
CA MET A 167 -2.70 -1.02 11.42
C MET A 167 -1.47 -1.88 11.10
N HIS A 168 -1.67 -3.17 10.77
CA HIS A 168 -0.58 -4.12 10.60
C HIS A 168 -0.72 -5.00 9.35
N ILE A 169 0.42 -5.29 8.72
CA ILE A 169 0.61 -6.39 7.77
C ILE A 169 1.74 -7.27 8.30
N ILE A 170 1.55 -8.57 8.27
CA ILE A 170 2.59 -9.56 8.51
C ILE A 170 2.47 -10.63 7.42
N GLY A 171 3.57 -11.03 6.82
CA GLY A 171 3.53 -12.07 5.81
C GLY A 171 4.83 -12.81 5.62
N SER A 172 4.71 -13.94 4.95
CA SER A 172 5.83 -14.78 4.56
C SER A 172 5.71 -15.21 3.11
N GLU A 173 6.83 -15.46 2.46
CA GLU A 173 6.92 -16.09 1.15
C GLU A 173 7.98 -17.21 1.19
N ILE A 174 7.65 -18.31 0.54
CA ILE A 174 8.56 -19.42 0.30
C ILE A 174 8.64 -19.61 -1.21
N GLY A 175 9.84 -19.66 -1.74
CA GLY A 175 10.09 -19.95 -3.15
C GLY A 175 10.55 -21.40 -3.31
N GLU A 176 10.18 -22.00 -4.44
CA GLU A 176 10.67 -23.28 -4.88
C GLU A 176 11.19 -23.16 -6.31
N LEU A 177 12.38 -23.70 -6.56
CA LEU A 177 12.95 -23.85 -7.87
C LEU A 177 12.94 -25.35 -8.23
N SER A 178 12.09 -25.70 -9.19
CA SER A 178 12.09 -27.01 -9.83
C SER A 178 12.74 -26.91 -11.22
N SER A 179 13.21 -28.02 -11.75
CA SER A 179 13.68 -28.10 -13.14
C SER A 179 12.60 -27.78 -14.19
N LYS A 180 11.33 -27.90 -13.79
CA LYS A 180 10.18 -27.71 -14.69
C LYS A 180 9.48 -26.37 -14.47
N PHE A 181 9.47 -25.82 -13.26
CA PHE A 181 8.75 -24.60 -12.95
C PHE A 181 9.33 -23.87 -11.72
N ILE A 182 9.06 -22.60 -11.64
CA ILE A 182 9.42 -21.75 -10.50
C ILE A 182 8.11 -21.36 -9.79
N SER A 183 8.00 -21.77 -8.53
CA SER A 183 6.84 -21.47 -7.71
C SER A 183 7.20 -20.58 -6.52
N LYS A 184 6.27 -19.73 -6.14
CA LYS A 184 6.30 -18.97 -4.89
C LYS A 184 4.96 -19.12 -4.19
N PHE A 185 5.00 -19.37 -2.90
CA PHE A 185 3.85 -19.41 -2.02
C PHE A 185 3.99 -18.34 -0.97
N GLY A 186 2.89 -17.80 -0.51
CA GLY A 186 2.90 -16.79 0.54
C GLY A 186 1.66 -16.85 1.40
N LEU A 187 1.85 -16.54 2.67
CA LEU A 187 0.79 -16.27 3.64
C LEU A 187 0.88 -14.81 4.04
N GLU A 188 -0.26 -14.12 4.06
CA GLU A 188 -0.35 -12.72 4.48
C GLU A 188 -1.53 -12.53 5.42
N TYR A 189 -1.29 -11.83 6.51
CA TYR A 189 -2.29 -11.32 7.42
C TYR A 189 -2.29 -9.80 7.36
N VAL A 190 -3.48 -9.21 7.20
CA VAL A 190 -3.70 -7.77 7.17
C VAL A 190 -4.75 -7.44 8.23
N ASP A 191 -4.45 -6.47 9.07
CA ASP A 191 -5.38 -5.94 10.06
C ASP A 191 -5.39 -4.42 9.98
N THR A 192 -6.49 -3.86 9.53
CA THR A 192 -6.73 -2.41 9.48
C THR A 192 -7.62 -1.92 10.61
N ARG A 193 -7.96 -2.79 11.56
CA ARG A 193 -8.69 -2.40 12.75
C ARG A 193 -7.80 -1.65 13.70
N ILE A 194 -8.37 -0.69 14.36
CA ILE A 194 -7.74 0.04 15.45
C ILE A 194 -8.59 -0.18 16.68
N ASP A 195 -8.03 -0.82 17.71
CA ASP A 195 -8.73 -1.08 18.96
C ASP A 195 -8.77 0.19 19.83
N LEU A 196 -9.73 0.26 20.72
CA LEU A 196 -9.87 1.38 21.67
C LEU A 196 -8.59 1.52 22.50
N SER A 197 -7.98 2.69 22.44
CA SER A 197 -6.89 3.03 23.34
C SER A 197 -7.41 3.48 24.71
N SER A 198 -6.60 3.30 25.73
CA SER A 198 -6.91 3.77 27.09
C SER A 198 -7.15 5.30 27.17
N ASN A 199 -6.61 6.05 26.22
CA ASN A 199 -6.71 7.52 26.15
C ASN A 199 -7.90 7.99 25.29
N GLY A 200 -8.67 7.07 24.68
CA GLY A 200 -9.82 7.40 23.82
C GLY A 200 -9.47 7.99 22.44
N ASN A 201 -8.20 8.14 22.10
CA ASN A 201 -7.77 8.74 20.83
C ASN A 201 -7.82 7.77 19.65
N CYS A 202 -7.75 6.48 19.93
CA CYS A 202 -7.83 5.42 18.94
C CYS A 202 -9.08 4.57 19.17
N GLY A 203 -9.64 4.01 18.12
CA GLY A 203 -10.77 3.11 18.25
C GLY A 203 -11.40 2.73 16.92
N PRO A 204 -12.51 2.00 16.97
CA PRO A 204 -13.29 1.67 15.78
C PRO A 204 -13.67 2.91 14.96
N GLY A 205 -13.48 2.84 13.65
CA GLY A 205 -13.76 3.95 12.75
C GLY A 205 -12.62 4.95 12.58
N THR A 206 -11.47 4.77 13.22
CA THR A 206 -10.31 5.66 13.09
C THR A 206 -9.54 5.40 11.79
N SER A 207 -9.37 4.13 11.40
CA SER A 207 -8.54 3.78 10.23
C SER A 207 -9.06 4.38 8.93
N TYR A 208 -8.20 5.11 8.20
CA TYR A 208 -8.49 5.83 6.95
C TYR A 208 -9.61 6.86 7.06
N ASN A 209 -9.92 7.31 8.25
CA ASN A 209 -11.06 8.17 8.50
C ASN A 209 -10.68 9.37 9.38
N ASN A 210 -10.30 10.45 8.74
CA ASN A 210 -10.11 11.75 9.36
C ASN A 210 -11.36 12.61 9.16
N ASN A 211 -11.66 13.49 10.11
CA ASN A 211 -12.84 14.37 10.05
C ASN A 211 -12.83 15.32 8.86
N THR A 212 -11.65 15.71 8.39
CA THR A 212 -11.47 16.64 7.27
C THR A 212 -11.17 15.91 5.97
N TYR A 213 -10.26 14.95 5.98
CA TYR A 213 -9.77 14.26 4.80
C TYR A 213 -10.13 12.78 4.84
N LYS A 214 -10.85 12.31 3.82
CA LYS A 214 -10.97 10.87 3.59
C LYS A 214 -9.71 10.38 2.89
N TYR A 215 -9.12 9.28 3.37
CA TYR A 215 -7.90 8.72 2.78
C TYR A 215 -8.21 7.95 1.50
N THR A 216 -8.72 8.65 0.49
CA THR A 216 -9.18 8.09 -0.77
C THR A 216 -8.70 8.91 -1.97
N ASN A 217 -8.78 8.28 -3.16
CA ASN A 217 -8.72 8.96 -4.44
C ASN A 217 -9.68 8.26 -5.40
N TYR A 218 -10.61 9.01 -6.04
CA TYR A 218 -11.74 8.48 -6.81
C TYR A 218 -12.54 7.44 -6.00
N ASP A 219 -12.89 7.78 -4.76
CA ASP A 219 -13.67 6.98 -3.79
C ASP A 219 -13.08 5.61 -3.42
N ARG A 220 -11.80 5.36 -3.79
CA ARG A 220 -11.08 4.17 -3.40
C ARG A 220 -10.00 4.48 -2.38
N SER A 221 -9.86 3.63 -1.36
CA SER A 221 -8.80 3.75 -0.37
C SER A 221 -7.43 3.85 -1.04
N LEU A 222 -6.63 4.83 -0.63
CA LEU A 222 -5.21 4.95 -1.00
C LEU A 222 -4.36 3.84 -0.38
N GLY A 223 -4.78 3.33 0.79
CA GLY A 223 -4.17 2.21 1.50
C GLY A 223 -4.72 0.85 1.09
N ALA A 224 -5.00 -0.02 2.07
CA ALA A 224 -5.47 -1.37 1.85
C ALA A 224 -6.82 -1.43 1.12
N ALA A 225 -6.95 -2.39 0.20
CA ALA A 225 -8.19 -2.58 -0.57
C ALA A 225 -9.37 -3.07 0.28
N ILE A 226 -9.09 -3.65 1.44
CA ILE A 226 -10.12 -4.06 2.41
C ILE A 226 -10.66 -2.90 3.24
N ASP A 227 -10.11 -1.69 3.04
CA ASP A 227 -10.43 -0.46 3.76
C ASP A 227 -10.14 -0.54 5.27
N GLY A 228 -10.64 0.43 6.05
CA GLY A 228 -10.51 0.45 7.50
C GLY A 228 -11.30 -0.65 8.20
N ASP A 229 -11.08 -0.80 9.49
CA ASP A 229 -11.84 -1.71 10.38
C ASP A 229 -12.02 -3.15 9.85
N SER A 230 -11.04 -3.65 9.12
CA SER A 230 -11.16 -4.90 8.37
C SER A 230 -9.98 -5.83 8.61
N LYS A 231 -10.16 -7.11 8.30
CA LYS A 231 -9.12 -8.15 8.39
C LYS A 231 -9.08 -9.01 7.14
N LEU A 232 -7.90 -9.45 6.78
CA LEU A 232 -7.68 -10.41 5.71
C LEU A 232 -6.59 -11.40 6.13
N ILE A 233 -6.84 -12.69 5.97
CA ILE A 233 -5.81 -13.72 5.94
C ILE A 233 -5.85 -14.36 4.56
N MET A 234 -4.72 -14.40 3.86
CA MET A 234 -4.65 -14.83 2.46
C MET A 234 -3.48 -15.76 2.23
N LEU A 235 -3.77 -16.92 1.65
CA LEU A 235 -2.80 -17.78 1.00
C LEU A 235 -2.74 -17.40 -0.48
N ARG A 236 -1.55 -17.35 -1.03
CA ARG A 236 -1.33 -17.03 -2.44
C ARG A 236 -0.20 -17.83 -3.01
N GLY A 237 -0.25 -18.03 -4.32
CA GLY A 237 0.84 -18.63 -5.06
C GLY A 237 1.01 -17.98 -6.42
N SER A 238 2.22 -18.13 -6.96
CA SER A 238 2.57 -17.74 -8.32
C SER A 238 3.48 -18.82 -8.88
N THR A 239 3.12 -19.37 -10.03
CA THR A 239 3.89 -20.44 -10.69
C THR A 239 4.15 -20.05 -12.13
N ALA A 240 5.42 -19.95 -12.50
CA ALA A 240 5.83 -19.83 -13.90
C ALA A 240 5.93 -21.24 -14.48
N LEU A 241 4.94 -21.60 -15.33
CA LEU A 241 4.91 -22.92 -16.00
C LEU A 241 5.86 -22.98 -17.19
N SER A 242 6.12 -21.85 -17.80
CA SER A 242 7.09 -21.69 -18.88
C SER A 242 7.65 -20.25 -18.87
N LYS A 243 8.58 -19.97 -19.77
CA LYS A 243 9.09 -18.60 -19.97
C LYS A 243 7.98 -17.60 -20.32
N ASN A 244 6.91 -18.08 -20.93
CA ASN A 244 5.84 -17.27 -21.50
C ASN A 244 4.51 -17.40 -20.72
N MET A 245 4.40 -18.31 -19.76
CA MET A 245 3.14 -18.56 -19.05
C MET A 245 3.31 -18.52 -17.54
N ASN A 246 2.52 -17.67 -16.89
CA ASN A 246 2.49 -17.53 -15.44
C ASN A 246 1.05 -17.65 -14.93
N ILE A 247 0.88 -18.41 -13.84
CA ILE A 247 -0.37 -18.56 -13.12
C ILE A 247 -0.22 -17.97 -11.73
N ASN A 248 -1.15 -17.10 -11.34
CA ASN A 248 -1.27 -16.54 -10.00
C ASN A 248 -2.59 -16.99 -9.38
N TYR A 249 -2.56 -17.44 -8.17
CA TYR A 249 -3.73 -17.88 -7.43
C TYR A 249 -3.72 -17.38 -6.01
N SER A 250 -4.89 -17.17 -5.45
CA SER A 250 -5.04 -16.79 -4.04
C SER A 250 -6.38 -17.22 -3.49
N ILE A 251 -6.41 -17.53 -2.20
CA ILE A 251 -7.61 -17.75 -1.43
C ILE A 251 -7.44 -17.06 -0.08
N GLY A 252 -8.44 -16.31 0.35
CA GLY A 252 -8.38 -15.57 1.60
C GLY A 252 -9.73 -15.52 2.30
N LYS A 253 -9.67 -15.46 3.63
CA LYS A 253 -10.82 -15.16 4.48
C LYS A 253 -10.75 -13.69 4.85
N VAL A 254 -11.84 -12.98 4.61
CA VAL A 254 -11.95 -11.55 4.87
C VAL A 254 -13.05 -11.27 5.88
N ILE A 255 -12.84 -10.25 6.69
CA ILE A 255 -13.86 -9.60 7.51
C ILE A 255 -13.79 -8.12 7.15
N ILE A 256 -14.85 -7.58 6.58
CA ILE A 256 -15.01 -6.17 6.26
C ILE A 256 -15.91 -5.54 7.32
N ASN A 257 -15.60 -4.30 7.72
CA ASN A 257 -16.39 -3.57 8.72
C ASN A 257 -16.59 -4.37 10.02
N ASN A 258 -15.51 -4.75 10.67
CA ASN A 258 -15.55 -5.64 11.84
C ASN A 258 -16.43 -5.10 12.99
N TYR A 259 -16.58 -3.78 13.10
CA TYR A 259 -17.31 -3.11 14.18
C TYR A 259 -18.73 -2.70 13.79
N ASN A 260 -19.20 -3.13 12.60
CA ASN A 260 -20.58 -2.86 12.13
C ASN A 260 -20.88 -1.35 12.02
N ASN A 261 -19.92 -0.57 11.54
CA ASN A 261 -20.08 0.86 11.34
C ASN A 261 -20.97 1.14 10.11
N PRO A 262 -22.15 1.81 10.25
CA PRO A 262 -23.04 2.05 9.12
C PRO A 262 -22.49 3.04 8.08
N ARG A 263 -21.39 3.74 8.39
CA ARG A 263 -20.72 4.67 7.48
C ARG A 263 -19.47 4.09 6.83
N HIS A 264 -19.21 2.79 7.01
CA HIS A 264 -18.07 2.15 6.39
C HIS A 264 -18.22 2.09 4.86
N ARG A 265 -17.17 2.47 4.12
CA ARG A 265 -17.26 2.67 2.66
C ARG A 265 -17.58 1.41 1.86
N LEU A 266 -17.08 0.27 2.26
CA LEU A 266 -17.26 -0.98 1.50
C LEU A 266 -18.56 -1.71 1.86
N SER A 267 -19.04 -1.61 3.09
CA SER A 267 -20.26 -2.26 3.54
C SER A 267 -20.86 -1.58 4.76
N ASN A 268 -22.15 -1.33 4.78
CA ASN A 268 -22.85 -0.71 5.91
C ASN A 268 -23.01 -1.67 7.10
N ALA A 269 -22.73 -2.96 6.91
CA ALA A 269 -22.79 -3.99 7.92
C ALA A 269 -21.51 -4.82 7.89
N ARG A 270 -21.28 -5.57 8.98
CA ARG A 270 -20.14 -6.50 9.04
C ARG A 270 -20.33 -7.65 8.05
N GLU A 271 -19.42 -7.74 7.10
CA GLU A 271 -19.35 -8.82 6.13
C GLU A 271 -18.19 -9.76 6.43
N LYS A 272 -18.41 -11.05 6.23
CA LYS A 272 -17.40 -12.09 6.42
C LYS A 272 -17.52 -13.13 5.33
N GLY A 273 -16.41 -13.47 4.71
CA GLY A 273 -16.44 -14.46 3.66
C GLY A 273 -15.09 -14.86 3.10
N LEU A 274 -15.17 -15.55 1.98
CA LEU A 274 -14.03 -16.02 1.21
C LEU A 274 -13.89 -15.17 -0.07
N LEU A 275 -12.65 -14.82 -0.37
CA LEU A 275 -12.22 -14.23 -1.63
C LEU A 275 -11.20 -15.14 -2.27
N SER A 276 -11.43 -15.57 -3.51
CA SER A 276 -10.45 -16.34 -4.27
C SER A 276 -10.21 -15.70 -5.64
N THR A 277 -8.99 -15.89 -6.15
CA THR A 277 -8.60 -15.40 -7.47
C THR A 277 -7.71 -16.42 -8.15
N LEU A 278 -7.98 -16.66 -9.41
CA LEU A 278 -7.10 -17.37 -10.33
C LEU A 278 -6.84 -16.46 -11.51
N ALA A 279 -5.57 -16.19 -11.82
CA ALA A 279 -5.20 -15.34 -12.93
C ALA A 279 -4.07 -15.99 -13.74
N THR A 280 -4.16 -15.94 -15.04
CA THR A 280 -3.13 -16.40 -15.95
C THR A 280 -2.66 -15.26 -16.84
N THR A 281 -1.37 -15.24 -17.09
CA THR A 281 -0.75 -14.35 -18.09
C THR A 281 0.00 -15.20 -19.06
N TRP A 282 -0.26 -14.97 -20.35
CA TRP A 282 0.40 -15.66 -21.44
C TRP A 282 1.02 -14.62 -22.38
N ASP A 283 2.33 -14.69 -22.51
CA ASP A 283 3.13 -13.77 -23.33
C ASP A 283 3.54 -14.48 -24.64
N LEU A 284 2.95 -14.07 -25.74
CA LEU A 284 3.13 -14.65 -27.08
C LEU A 284 3.84 -13.60 -27.96
N ASN A 285 5.10 -13.31 -27.65
CA ASN A 285 5.90 -12.28 -28.34
C ASN A 285 5.22 -10.89 -28.34
N SER A 286 4.57 -10.54 -29.45
CA SER A 286 3.87 -9.26 -29.59
C SER A 286 2.50 -9.22 -28.90
N LEU A 287 1.93 -10.38 -28.51
CA LEU A 287 0.58 -10.48 -27.93
C LEU A 287 0.65 -10.98 -26.48
N LYS A 288 0.15 -10.19 -25.56
CA LYS A 288 0.01 -10.56 -24.16
C LYS A 288 -1.45 -10.76 -23.78
N LEU A 289 -1.79 -11.98 -23.38
CA LEU A 289 -3.14 -12.36 -22.95
C LEU A 289 -3.18 -12.44 -21.41
N ASN A 290 -4.22 -11.89 -20.80
CA ASN A 290 -4.47 -12.04 -19.38
C ASN A 290 -5.90 -12.50 -19.17
N GLY A 291 -6.08 -13.56 -18.38
CA GLY A 291 -7.36 -14.04 -17.91
C GLY A 291 -7.39 -13.98 -16.38
N LYS A 292 -8.52 -13.60 -15.80
CA LYS A 292 -8.70 -13.58 -14.35
C LYS A 292 -10.11 -14.01 -13.98
N ILE A 293 -10.20 -14.94 -13.03
CA ILE A 293 -11.42 -15.38 -12.38
C ILE A 293 -11.33 -14.93 -10.92
N THR A 294 -12.37 -14.31 -10.41
CA THR A 294 -12.48 -13.90 -9.01
C THR A 294 -13.80 -14.41 -8.45
N TYR A 295 -13.76 -15.03 -7.30
CA TYR A 295 -14.95 -15.46 -6.56
C TYR A 295 -14.97 -14.80 -5.19
N GLN A 296 -16.13 -14.25 -4.80
CA GLN A 296 -16.42 -13.76 -3.45
C GLN A 296 -17.79 -14.24 -3.00
N ASN A 297 -17.91 -14.66 -1.75
CA ASN A 297 -19.18 -15.13 -1.20
C ASN A 297 -19.82 -14.15 -0.19
N PHE A 298 -19.38 -12.90 -0.19
CA PHE A 298 -19.90 -11.79 0.62
C PHE A 298 -20.25 -10.61 -0.28
N GLY A 299 -21.22 -9.80 0.17
CA GLY A 299 -21.61 -8.58 -0.54
C GLY A 299 -20.81 -7.37 -0.10
N LEU A 300 -20.72 -6.39 -0.98
CA LEU A 300 -20.21 -5.03 -0.70
C LEU A 300 -21.20 -4.03 -1.27
N ASN A 301 -21.14 -2.76 -0.84
CA ASN A 301 -22.05 -1.72 -1.32
C ASN A 301 -22.08 -1.60 -2.86
N GLU A 302 -20.93 -1.77 -3.51
CA GLU A 302 -20.76 -1.64 -4.97
C GLU A 302 -20.57 -2.98 -5.70
N SER A 303 -20.59 -4.11 -4.99
CA SER A 303 -20.40 -5.42 -5.62
C SER A 303 -21.21 -6.52 -4.94
N THR A 304 -21.84 -7.34 -5.75
CA THR A 304 -22.58 -8.51 -5.30
C THR A 304 -21.63 -9.70 -5.08
N LYS A 305 -22.05 -10.64 -4.23
CA LYS A 305 -21.41 -11.96 -4.13
C LYS A 305 -21.53 -12.70 -5.47
N GLY A 306 -20.51 -13.46 -5.82
CA GLY A 306 -20.53 -14.28 -7.03
C GLY A 306 -19.17 -14.43 -7.69
N LEU A 307 -19.23 -14.76 -8.97
CA LEU A 307 -18.08 -14.99 -9.85
C LEU A 307 -17.88 -13.80 -10.79
N GLY A 308 -16.66 -13.28 -10.82
CA GLY A 308 -16.23 -12.25 -11.76
C GLY A 308 -15.22 -12.81 -12.75
N LEU A 309 -15.38 -12.47 -14.03
CA LEU A 309 -14.47 -12.84 -15.10
C LEU A 309 -13.89 -11.58 -15.72
N THR A 310 -12.58 -11.58 -15.98
CA THR A 310 -11.90 -10.50 -16.68
C THR A 310 -10.96 -11.11 -17.73
N PHE A 311 -11.03 -10.61 -18.93
CA PHE A 311 -10.10 -10.95 -20.00
C PHE A 311 -9.51 -9.69 -20.61
N SER A 312 -8.22 -9.71 -20.93
CA SER A 312 -7.58 -8.61 -21.65
C SER A 312 -6.50 -9.15 -22.60
N ALA A 313 -6.39 -8.50 -23.75
CA ALA A 313 -5.34 -8.74 -24.74
C ALA A 313 -4.61 -7.42 -25.00
N LYS A 314 -3.29 -7.45 -25.02
CA LYS A 314 -2.44 -6.30 -25.35
C LYS A 314 -1.51 -6.72 -26.49
N TYR A 315 -1.58 -5.99 -27.60
CA TYR A 315 -0.66 -6.14 -28.72
C TYR A 315 0.38 -5.00 -28.68
N THR A 316 1.63 -5.33 -28.95
CA THR A 316 2.73 -4.34 -29.04
C THR A 316 3.30 -4.42 -30.45
N PHE A 317 3.20 -3.29 -31.14
CA PHE A 317 3.70 -3.12 -32.50
C PHE A 317 5.22 -2.96 -32.52
#